data_cb273aef258879a0a244f184f1d3901a
#
_entry.id   cb273aef258879a0a244f184f1d3901a
#
_cell.length_a   1.000
_cell.length_b   1.000
_cell.length_c   1.000
_cell.angle_alpha   90.00
_cell.angle_beta   90.00
_cell.angle_gamma   90.00
#
_symmetry.space_group_name_H-M   'P 1'
#
loop_
_entity.id
_entity.type
_entity.pdbx_description
1 polymer ?
#
loop_
_entity_poly.entity_id
_entity_poly.type
_entity_poly.pdbx_seq_one_letter_code
_entity_poly.pdbx_strand_id
1 'polypeptide(L)'
;MSFVLGIDTSNYTTSCALLDTADMRVRSCKKLLPVKQGERGLRQSDAVFHHTKQLPELMKQLFDKKYDISAVGYSYAPRCAEGSYMPCFLVGENVAQAVSLACGADLEKTSHQVGHILAALYSCGKLDML
;
A
#
# COMPACT_ATOMS: atom_id res chain seq x y z
N MET A 1 4.68 -16.56 -13.96
CA MET A 1 3.71 -15.49 -13.76
C MET A 1 4.03 -14.77 -12.46
N SER A 2 4.21 -13.47 -12.50
CA SER A 2 4.62 -12.73 -11.31
C SER A 2 3.60 -11.65 -10.95
N PHE A 3 3.64 -11.24 -9.69
CA PHE A 3 2.72 -10.24 -9.14
C PHE A 3 3.51 -9.15 -8.43
N VAL A 4 2.98 -7.95 -8.43
CA VAL A 4 3.50 -6.83 -7.64
C VAL A 4 2.49 -6.51 -6.56
N LEU A 5 2.97 -6.43 -5.32
CA LEU A 5 2.13 -6.05 -4.18
C LEU A 5 2.31 -4.57 -3.90
N GLY A 6 1.20 -3.84 -3.80
CA GLY A 6 1.21 -2.44 -3.40
C GLY A 6 0.57 -2.26 -2.04
N ILE A 7 1.17 -1.45 -1.18
CA ILE A 7 0.69 -1.19 0.18
C ILE A 7 0.66 0.31 0.43
N ASP A 8 -0.46 0.79 0.96
CA ASP A 8 -0.60 2.20 1.33
C ASP A 8 -1.33 2.30 2.66
N THR A 9 -0.66 2.84 3.66
CA THR A 9 -1.23 3.12 4.98
C THR A 9 -1.26 4.62 5.23
N SER A 10 -1.86 5.34 4.27
CA SER A 10 -2.02 6.78 4.40
C SER A 10 -3.18 7.15 5.32
N ASN A 11 -3.05 8.23 6.03
CA ASN A 11 -3.99 8.86 6.95
C ASN A 11 -5.21 8.02 7.39
N TYR A 12 -6.28 8.01 6.60
CA TYR A 12 -7.57 7.44 7.00
C TYR A 12 -7.93 6.16 6.28
N THR A 13 -7.06 5.65 5.40
CA THR A 13 -7.38 4.48 4.59
C THR A 13 -6.21 3.51 4.55
N THR A 14 -6.49 2.26 4.92
CA THR A 14 -5.55 1.15 4.71
C THR A 14 -5.89 0.53 3.37
N SER A 15 -4.90 0.36 2.49
CA SER A 15 -5.15 -0.28 1.21
C SER A 15 -3.99 -1.16 0.79
N CYS A 16 -4.31 -2.19 0.01
CA CYS A 16 -3.32 -3.03 -0.64
C CYS A 16 -3.87 -3.52 -1.98
N ALA A 17 -2.96 -3.85 -2.88
CA ALA A 17 -3.32 -4.24 -4.23
C ALA A 17 -2.33 -5.27 -4.76
N LEU A 18 -2.83 -6.17 -5.60
CA LEU A 18 -2.01 -7.11 -6.37
C LEU A 18 -2.13 -6.80 -7.85
N LEU A 19 -1.00 -6.61 -8.50
CA LEU A 19 -0.91 -6.41 -9.93
C LEU A 19 -0.38 -7.69 -10.56
N ASP A 20 -1.14 -8.25 -11.51
CA ASP A 20 -0.68 -9.36 -12.34
C ASP A 20 0.11 -8.79 -13.51
N THR A 21 1.40 -9.11 -13.59
CA THR A 21 2.26 -8.56 -14.64
C THR A 21 2.00 -9.16 -16.03
N ALA A 22 1.30 -10.29 -16.11
CA ALA A 22 1.01 -10.92 -17.40
C ALA A 22 -0.08 -10.18 -18.17
N ASP A 23 -1.15 -9.78 -17.51
CA ASP A 23 -2.29 -9.12 -18.15
C ASP A 23 -2.54 -7.71 -17.61
N MET A 24 -1.70 -7.26 -16.69
CA MET A 24 -1.77 -5.93 -16.07
C MET A 24 -3.10 -5.67 -15.33
N ARG A 25 -3.70 -6.72 -14.80
CA ARG A 25 -4.91 -6.58 -13.99
C ARG A 25 -4.55 -6.32 -12.53
N VAL A 26 -5.36 -5.48 -11.90
CA VAL A 26 -5.20 -5.13 -10.48
C VAL A 26 -6.42 -5.61 -9.70
N ARG A 27 -6.15 -6.25 -8.56
CA ARG A 27 -7.17 -6.46 -7.53
C ARG A 27 -6.74 -5.67 -6.30
N SER A 28 -7.68 -5.01 -5.65
CA SER A 28 -7.35 -4.20 -4.49
C SER A 28 -8.40 -4.34 -3.39
N CYS A 29 -7.95 -4.10 -2.17
CA CYS A 29 -8.80 -4.03 -0.99
C CYS A 29 -8.45 -2.78 -0.22
N LYS A 30 -9.45 -2.11 0.33
CA LYS A 30 -9.22 -0.94 1.17
C LYS A 30 -10.24 -0.88 2.29
N LYS A 31 -9.86 -0.22 3.38
CA LYS A 31 -10.73 -0.04 4.53
C LYS A 31 -10.40 1.29 5.20
N LEU A 32 -11.42 2.09 5.46
CA LEU A 32 -11.27 3.33 6.22
C LEU A 32 -10.95 3.01 7.67
N LEU A 33 -10.13 3.86 8.29
CA LEU A 33 -9.91 3.78 9.72
C LEU A 33 -11.17 4.19 10.47
N PRO A 34 -11.44 3.56 11.62
CA PRO A 34 -12.59 3.98 12.43
C PRO A 34 -12.32 5.35 13.05
N VAL A 35 -13.19 6.32 12.74
CA VAL A 35 -13.16 7.66 13.32
C VAL A 35 -14.49 7.85 14.03
N LYS A 36 -14.45 8.20 15.33
CA LYS A 36 -15.67 8.43 16.08
C LYS A 36 -16.37 9.68 15.58
N GLN A 37 -17.69 9.61 15.53
CA GLN A 37 -18.51 10.75 15.13
C GLN A 37 -18.24 11.95 16.05
N GLY A 38 -18.01 13.11 15.44
CA GLY A 38 -17.70 14.33 16.17
C GLY A 38 -16.23 14.57 16.41
N GLU A 39 -15.36 13.62 16.13
CA GLU A 39 -13.91 13.82 16.23
C GLU A 39 -13.38 14.49 14.96
N ARG A 40 -12.39 15.37 15.15
CA ARG A 40 -11.80 16.11 14.04
C ARG A 40 -10.78 15.32 13.24
N GLY A 41 -10.46 14.11 13.67
CA GLY A 41 -9.47 13.27 13.00
C GLY A 41 -8.88 12.26 13.96
N LEU A 42 -7.91 11.51 13.48
CA LEU A 42 -7.20 10.52 14.28
C LEU A 42 -5.83 11.04 14.67
N ARG A 43 -5.42 10.74 15.90
CA ARG A 43 -4.03 10.92 16.30
C ARG A 43 -3.17 9.95 15.50
N GLN A 44 -1.91 10.31 15.25
CA GLN A 44 -1.02 9.43 14.52
C GLN A 44 -0.84 8.08 15.21
N SER A 45 -0.81 8.05 16.54
CA SER A 45 -0.72 6.79 17.27
C SER A 45 -1.94 5.89 17.05
N ASP A 46 -3.13 6.47 16.97
CA ASP A 46 -4.35 5.72 16.68
C ASP A 46 -4.35 5.24 15.23
N ALA A 47 -3.87 6.06 14.30
CA ALA A 47 -3.76 5.66 12.91
C ALA A 47 -2.81 4.48 12.76
N VAL A 48 -1.65 4.53 13.42
CA VAL A 48 -0.69 3.42 13.40
C VAL A 48 -1.34 2.14 13.93
N PHE A 49 -2.05 2.24 15.05
CA PHE A 49 -2.72 1.08 15.64
C PHE A 49 -3.74 0.46 14.67
N HIS A 50 -4.60 1.30 14.08
CA HIS A 50 -5.65 0.79 13.20
C HIS A 50 -5.10 0.25 11.89
N HIS A 51 -4.09 0.90 11.30
CA HIS A 51 -3.42 0.38 10.11
C HIS A 51 -2.76 -0.97 10.40
N THR A 52 -2.09 -1.08 11.54
CA THR A 52 -1.44 -2.33 11.95
C THR A 52 -2.45 -3.46 12.06
N LYS A 53 -3.65 -3.17 12.55
CA LYS A 53 -4.69 -4.16 12.72
C LYS A 53 -5.38 -4.52 11.41
N GLN A 54 -5.63 -3.52 10.56
CA GLN A 54 -6.42 -3.70 9.34
C GLN A 54 -5.62 -4.28 8.17
N LEU A 55 -4.33 -3.95 8.05
CA LEU A 55 -3.55 -4.35 6.89
C LEU A 55 -3.47 -5.88 6.73
N PRO A 56 -3.15 -6.67 7.76
CA PRO A 56 -3.15 -8.12 7.60
C PRO A 56 -4.52 -8.69 7.21
N GLU A 57 -5.60 -8.10 7.70
CA GLU A 57 -6.95 -8.54 7.34
C GLU A 57 -7.25 -8.32 5.87
N LEU A 58 -6.83 -7.16 5.33
CA LEU A 58 -6.98 -6.85 3.91
C LEU A 58 -6.11 -7.75 3.06
N MET A 59 -4.87 -7.98 3.47
CA MET A 59 -3.97 -8.87 2.74
C MET A 59 -4.52 -10.29 2.71
N LYS A 60 -5.16 -10.73 3.78
CA LYS A 60 -5.78 -12.04 3.83
C LYS A 60 -6.92 -12.18 2.82
N GLN A 61 -7.69 -11.13 2.62
CA GLN A 61 -8.74 -11.10 1.60
C GLN A 61 -8.15 -11.10 0.19
N LEU A 62 -7.05 -10.36 0.01
CA LEU A 62 -6.41 -10.21 -1.28
C LEU A 62 -5.69 -11.49 -1.71
N PHE A 63 -5.03 -12.16 -0.76
CA PHE A 63 -4.25 -13.37 -1.01
C PHE A 63 -5.13 -14.62 -0.83
N ASP A 64 -6.02 -14.85 -1.80
CA ASP A 64 -6.91 -16.01 -1.79
C ASP A 64 -6.21 -17.32 -2.14
N LYS A 65 -4.96 -17.24 -2.58
CA LYS A 65 -4.08 -18.37 -2.87
C LYS A 65 -2.63 -17.90 -2.76
N LYS A 66 -1.69 -18.75 -3.07
CA LYS A 66 -0.28 -18.34 -3.12
C LYS A 66 0.00 -17.57 -4.41
N TYR A 67 0.74 -16.49 -4.28
CA TYR A 67 1.16 -15.65 -5.41
C TYR A 67 2.67 -15.53 -5.41
N ASP A 68 3.25 -15.51 -6.62
CA ASP A 68 4.67 -15.27 -6.81
C ASP A 68 4.91 -13.77 -6.84
N ILE A 69 5.35 -13.21 -5.72
CA ILE A 69 5.55 -11.77 -5.58
C ILE A 69 6.97 -11.42 -6.01
N SER A 70 7.09 -10.66 -7.10
CA SER A 70 8.39 -10.25 -7.64
C SER A 70 8.82 -8.87 -7.15
N ALA A 71 7.89 -8.03 -6.73
CA ALA A 71 8.18 -6.71 -6.20
C ALA A 71 7.10 -6.26 -5.23
N VAL A 72 7.49 -5.42 -4.27
CA VAL A 72 6.58 -4.82 -3.31
C VAL A 72 6.79 -3.32 -3.32
N GLY A 73 5.71 -2.56 -3.52
CA GLY A 73 5.73 -1.11 -3.45
C GLY A 73 4.97 -0.63 -2.22
N TYR A 74 5.43 0.46 -1.63
CA TYR A 74 4.74 1.05 -0.49
C TYR A 74 4.87 2.57 -0.50
N SER A 75 3.85 3.24 0.04
CA SER A 75 3.93 4.69 0.22
C SER A 75 4.62 4.99 1.55
N TYR A 76 5.54 5.97 1.55
CA TYR A 76 6.30 6.34 2.74
C TYR A 76 5.99 7.74 3.26
N ALA A 77 5.30 8.54 2.47
CA ALA A 77 5.00 9.93 2.81
C ALA A 77 3.85 10.44 1.94
N PRO A 78 3.13 11.49 2.37
CA PRO A 78 2.06 12.05 1.55
C PRO A 78 2.54 12.57 0.20
N ARG A 79 3.77 13.08 0.17
CA ARG A 79 4.38 13.63 -1.05
C ARG A 79 5.90 13.49 -0.93
N CYS A 80 6.60 13.71 -2.04
CA CYS A 80 8.05 13.59 -2.09
C CYS A 80 8.80 14.79 -1.50
N ALA A 81 8.15 15.64 -0.71
CA ALA A 81 8.79 16.78 -0.07
C ALA A 81 9.44 16.36 1.25
N GLU A 82 10.63 16.95 1.52
CA GLU A 82 11.31 16.75 2.78
C GLU A 82 10.40 17.17 3.95
N GLY A 83 10.37 16.39 5.00
CA GLY A 83 9.56 16.69 6.18
C GLY A 83 8.08 16.28 6.07
N SER A 84 7.66 15.67 4.96
CA SER A 84 6.28 15.23 4.79
C SER A 84 5.97 13.88 5.43
N TYR A 85 6.96 13.25 6.05
CA TYR A 85 6.80 11.93 6.67
C TYR A 85 5.75 11.96 7.79
N MET A 86 4.91 10.93 7.81
CA MET A 86 3.90 10.74 8.86
C MET A 86 4.03 9.32 9.43
N PRO A 87 3.99 9.14 10.76
CA PRO A 87 4.20 7.83 11.37
C PRO A 87 3.29 6.72 10.87
N CYS A 88 2.08 7.03 10.43
CA CYS A 88 1.16 6.00 9.93
C CYS A 88 1.73 5.27 8.70
N PHE A 89 2.60 5.90 7.91
CA PHE A 89 3.22 5.25 6.76
C PHE A 89 4.21 4.17 7.17
N LEU A 90 4.71 4.20 8.41
CA LEU A 90 5.65 3.20 8.89
C LEU A 90 5.06 1.79 8.91
N VAL A 91 3.75 1.68 9.09
CA VAL A 91 3.07 0.38 9.10
C VAL A 91 3.24 -0.31 7.75
N GLY A 92 2.92 0.40 6.66
CA GLY A 92 3.08 -0.13 5.31
C GLY A 92 4.54 -0.44 4.98
N GLU A 93 5.45 0.44 5.39
CA GLU A 93 6.87 0.23 5.19
C GLU A 93 7.35 -1.07 5.85
N ASN A 94 6.98 -1.29 7.11
CA ASN A 94 7.38 -2.49 7.84
C ASN A 94 6.85 -3.76 7.20
N VAL A 95 5.59 -3.78 6.82
CA VAL A 95 4.99 -4.94 6.17
C VAL A 95 5.62 -5.17 4.80
N ALA A 96 5.83 -4.11 4.02
CA ALA A 96 6.46 -4.22 2.71
C ALA A 96 7.86 -4.80 2.80
N GLN A 97 8.66 -4.34 3.76
CA GLN A 97 10.00 -4.88 3.98
C GLN A 97 9.96 -6.36 4.37
N ALA A 98 9.05 -6.73 5.26
CA ALA A 98 8.92 -8.12 5.69
C ALA A 98 8.53 -9.03 4.53
N VAL A 99 7.58 -8.63 3.70
CA VAL A 99 7.15 -9.41 2.54
C VAL A 99 8.28 -9.50 1.51
N SER A 100 8.97 -8.39 1.24
CA SER A 100 10.09 -8.35 0.31
C SER A 100 11.17 -9.36 0.72
N LEU A 101 11.54 -9.36 2.00
CA LEU A 101 12.54 -10.28 2.51
C LEU A 101 12.08 -11.73 2.45
N ALA A 102 10.82 -11.98 2.83
CA ALA A 102 10.29 -13.35 2.86
C ALA A 102 10.13 -13.96 1.46
N CYS A 103 9.79 -13.13 0.47
CA CYS A 103 9.54 -13.59 -0.91
C CYS A 103 10.75 -13.42 -1.82
N GLY A 104 11.82 -12.77 -1.37
CA GLY A 104 12.93 -12.42 -2.24
C GLY A 104 12.55 -11.42 -3.31
N ALA A 105 11.58 -10.56 -3.03
CA ALA A 105 11.05 -9.60 -3.99
C ALA A 105 11.76 -8.25 -3.88
N ASP A 106 11.79 -7.50 -4.98
CA ASP A 106 12.31 -6.13 -4.99
C ASP A 106 11.42 -5.23 -4.15
N LEU A 107 12.04 -4.25 -3.49
CA LEU A 107 11.33 -3.32 -2.62
C LEU A 107 11.42 -1.91 -3.20
N GLU A 108 10.28 -1.27 -3.43
CA GLU A 108 10.19 0.08 -3.98
C GLU A 108 9.38 0.98 -3.04
N LYS A 109 9.87 2.20 -2.82
CA LYS A 109 9.14 3.18 -2.02
C LYS A 109 8.69 4.34 -2.89
N THR A 110 7.52 4.88 -2.59
CA THR A 110 6.97 6.01 -3.34
C THR A 110 6.14 6.87 -2.39
N SER A 111 5.89 8.12 -2.76
CA SER A 111 4.97 8.95 -2.00
C SER A 111 3.53 8.55 -2.32
N HIS A 112 2.61 8.91 -1.42
CA HIS A 112 1.19 8.66 -1.64
C HIS A 112 0.71 9.31 -2.95
N GLN A 113 1.15 10.53 -3.23
CA GLN A 113 0.78 11.23 -4.47
C GLN A 113 1.33 10.56 -5.71
N VAL A 114 2.61 10.14 -5.67
CA VAL A 114 3.21 9.41 -6.79
C VAL A 114 2.51 8.08 -7.01
N GLY A 115 2.14 7.40 -5.93
CA GLY A 115 1.38 6.16 -6.00
C GLY A 115 0.04 6.33 -6.72
N HIS A 116 -0.66 7.43 -6.46
CA HIS A 116 -1.91 7.73 -7.17
C HIS A 116 -1.68 7.97 -8.66
N ILE A 117 -0.62 8.68 -9.02
CA ILE A 117 -0.28 8.93 -10.42
C ILE A 117 0.03 7.62 -11.14
N LEU A 118 0.82 6.75 -10.50
CA LEU A 118 1.16 5.44 -11.07
C LEU A 118 -0.10 4.59 -11.25
N ALA A 119 -1.03 4.63 -10.31
CA ALA A 119 -2.28 3.89 -10.40
C ALA A 119 -3.13 4.41 -11.58
N ALA A 120 -3.17 5.73 -11.77
CA ALA A 120 -3.90 6.32 -12.88
C ALA A 120 -3.29 5.94 -14.22
N LEU A 121 -1.97 6.02 -14.34
CA LEU A 121 -1.25 5.61 -15.55
C LEU A 121 -1.47 4.13 -15.84
N TYR A 122 -1.44 3.33 -14.80
CA TYR A 122 -1.71 1.90 -14.90
C TYR A 122 -3.12 1.64 -15.46
N SER A 123 -4.13 2.33 -14.92
CA SER A 123 -5.52 2.19 -15.38
C SER A 123 -5.69 2.58 -16.85
N CYS A 124 -4.80 3.44 -17.36
CA CYS A 124 -4.79 3.84 -18.77
C CYS A 124 -3.92 2.93 -19.63
N GLY A 125 -3.30 1.90 -19.07
CA GLY A 125 -2.45 0.99 -19.81
C GLY A 125 -1.09 1.58 -20.19
N LYS A 126 -0.62 2.59 -19.47
CA LYS A 126 0.63 3.30 -19.78
C LYS A 126 1.75 3.02 -18.79
N LEU A 127 1.58 2.02 -17.93
CA LEU A 127 2.58 1.75 -16.89
C LEU A 127 3.93 1.34 -17.47
N ASP A 128 3.95 0.61 -18.56
CA ASP A 128 5.17 0.16 -19.23
C ASP A 128 5.98 1.29 -19.85
N MET A 129 5.43 2.50 -19.87
CA MET A 129 6.12 3.69 -20.38
C MET A 129 6.91 4.42 -19.30
N LEU A 130 6.87 3.95 -18.06
CA LEU A 130 7.53 4.60 -16.93
C LEU A 130 8.97 4.12 -16.71
#